data_e01e75be713fc95d1ba2b108b3e1aad0
#
_entry.id   e01e75be713fc95d1ba2b108b3e1aad0
#
_cell.length_a   1.000
_cell.length_b   1.000
_cell.length_c   1.000
_cell.angle_alpha   90.00
_cell.angle_beta   90.00
_cell.angle_gamma   90.00
#
_symmetry.space_group_name_H-M   'P 1'
#
loop_
_entity.id
_entity.type
_entity.pdbx_description
1 polymer ?
#
loop_
_entity_poly.entity_id
_entity_poly.type
_entity_poly.pdbx_seq_one_letter_code
_entity_poly.pdbx_strand_id
1 'polypeptide(L)'
;MIRKIEESRPFNEVETYLMTINPNIISAKDLDDGTSIPVAGYLLYEDVKEDGHTEEIMAVITPDRKVYAFQSATFKKSIKDIFDVMNGKPFSVIKTSGLTKAGRSYINCYLDIDSVDA
;
A
#
# COMPACT_ATOMS: atom_id res chain seq x y z
N MET A 1 17.84 2.09 -7.22
CA MET A 1 17.84 3.37 -6.46
C MET A 1 16.40 3.73 -6.12
N ILE A 2 16.16 4.06 -4.88
CA ILE A 2 14.82 4.40 -4.39
C ILE A 2 14.61 5.91 -4.49
N ARG A 3 13.49 6.32 -5.08
CA ARG A 3 13.12 7.73 -5.18
C ARG A 3 11.69 7.91 -4.66
N LYS A 4 11.53 8.67 -3.57
CA LYS A 4 10.21 8.95 -2.99
C LYS A 4 9.40 9.85 -3.92
N ILE A 5 8.12 9.54 -4.10
CA ILE A 5 7.18 10.35 -4.88
C ILE A 5 6.21 11.07 -3.94
N GLU A 6 5.61 10.32 -3.00
CA GLU A 6 4.60 10.85 -2.09
C GLU A 6 4.63 10.06 -0.79
N GLU A 7 4.41 10.72 0.32
CA GLU A 7 4.28 10.04 1.61
C GLU A 7 3.11 10.64 2.39
N SER A 8 2.38 9.78 3.10
CA SER A 8 1.21 10.22 3.89
C SER A 8 1.62 11.07 5.09
N ARG A 9 2.84 10.89 5.57
CA ARG A 9 3.50 11.67 6.63
C ARG A 9 5.01 11.49 6.49
N PRO A 10 5.83 12.30 7.17
CA PRO A 10 7.27 12.05 7.19
C PRO A 10 7.58 10.70 7.85
N PHE A 11 8.49 9.94 7.25
CA PHE A 11 8.98 8.68 7.80
C PHE A 11 10.46 8.82 8.13
N ASN A 12 10.87 8.24 9.27
CA ASN A 12 12.28 8.22 9.64
C ASN A 12 13.05 7.18 8.80
N GLU A 13 14.36 7.09 9.01
CA GLU A 13 15.21 6.20 8.23
C GLU A 13 14.82 4.73 8.41
N VAL A 14 14.46 4.31 9.63
CA VAL A 14 14.07 2.93 9.90
C VAL A 14 12.77 2.59 9.19
N GLU A 15 11.77 3.47 9.28
CA GLU A 15 10.50 3.27 8.58
C GLU A 15 10.69 3.24 7.07
N THR A 16 11.52 4.14 6.54
CA THR A 16 11.83 4.17 5.10
C THR A 16 12.49 2.86 4.67
N TYR A 17 13.44 2.35 5.46
CA TYR A 17 14.05 1.06 5.19
C TYR A 17 13.01 -0.05 5.15
N LEU A 18 12.15 -0.11 6.17
CA LEU A 18 11.11 -1.15 6.27
C LEU A 18 10.17 -1.14 5.07
N MET A 19 9.90 0.04 4.52
CA MET A 19 8.92 0.23 3.44
C MET A 19 9.53 0.09 2.04
N THR A 20 10.84 0.02 1.88
CA THR A 20 11.49 0.03 0.57
C THR A 20 12.32 -1.21 0.27
N ILE A 21 13.35 -1.49 1.07
CA ILE A 21 14.33 -2.53 0.74
C ILE A 21 14.39 -3.67 1.74
N ASN A 22 13.54 -3.67 2.76
CA ASN A 22 13.47 -4.76 3.74
C ASN A 22 13.03 -6.06 3.03
N PRO A 23 13.74 -7.18 3.22
CA PRO A 23 13.37 -8.44 2.59
C PRO A 23 12.05 -9.04 3.10
N ASN A 24 11.52 -8.55 4.21
CA ASN A 24 10.28 -9.06 4.80
C ASN A 24 9.02 -8.32 4.36
N ILE A 25 9.11 -7.46 3.35
CA ILE A 25 7.93 -6.80 2.77
C ILE A 25 7.01 -7.86 2.16
N ILE A 26 5.73 -7.78 2.48
CA ILE A 26 4.71 -8.73 2.02
C ILE A 26 4.05 -8.16 0.76
N SER A 27 3.97 -8.96 -0.30
CA SER A 27 3.26 -8.55 -1.51
C SER A 27 1.74 -8.67 -1.28
N ALA A 28 1.02 -7.56 -1.45
CA ALA A 28 -0.42 -7.56 -1.23
C ALA A 28 -1.18 -8.47 -2.21
N LYS A 29 -0.64 -8.71 -3.40
CA LYS A 29 -1.26 -9.62 -4.38
C LYS A 29 -1.30 -11.07 -3.89
N ASP A 30 -0.41 -11.44 -2.98
CA ASP A 30 -0.31 -12.80 -2.45
C ASP A 30 -1.24 -13.03 -1.25
N LEU A 31 -1.91 -11.99 -0.77
CA LEU A 31 -2.88 -12.11 0.32
C LEU A 31 -4.20 -12.67 -0.19
N ASP A 32 -4.89 -13.42 0.65
CA ASP A 32 -6.25 -13.87 0.35
C ASP A 32 -7.21 -12.69 0.32
N ASP A 33 -8.21 -12.76 -0.54
CA ASP A 33 -9.30 -11.79 -0.55
C ASP A 33 -10.01 -11.81 0.81
N GLY A 34 -10.37 -10.65 1.30
CA GLY A 34 -10.95 -10.51 2.63
C GLY A 34 -9.94 -10.26 3.74
N THR A 35 -8.64 -10.30 3.43
CA THR A 35 -7.60 -9.98 4.42
C THR A 35 -7.69 -8.50 4.81
N SER A 36 -7.73 -8.25 6.11
CA SER A 36 -7.74 -6.89 6.65
C SER A 36 -6.31 -6.42 6.92
N ILE A 37 -6.00 -5.21 6.44
CA ILE A 37 -4.68 -4.60 6.59
C ILE A 37 -4.86 -3.32 7.41
N PRO A 38 -4.34 -3.27 8.65
CA PRO A 38 -4.32 -2.01 9.41
C PRO A 38 -3.36 -1.03 8.75
N VAL A 39 -3.77 0.22 8.58
CA VAL A 39 -2.99 1.23 7.85
C VAL A 39 -2.60 2.37 8.77
N ALA A 40 -1.30 2.52 9.02
CA ALA A 40 -0.74 3.63 9.77
C ALA A 40 -0.09 4.69 8.87
N GLY A 41 0.21 4.33 7.63
CA GLY A 41 0.78 5.27 6.68
C GLY A 41 1.11 4.60 5.36
N TYR A 42 1.40 5.41 4.33
CA TYR A 42 1.83 4.89 3.03
C TYR A 42 2.99 5.71 2.47
N LEU A 43 3.79 5.05 1.66
CA LEU A 43 4.87 5.66 0.89
C LEU A 43 4.74 5.21 -0.57
N LEU A 44 4.66 6.18 -1.47
CA LEU A 44 4.69 5.93 -2.91
C LEU A 44 6.10 6.26 -3.39
N TYR A 45 6.76 5.32 -4.07
CA TYR A 45 8.13 5.52 -4.52
C TYR A 45 8.39 4.81 -5.84
N GLU A 46 9.46 5.23 -6.52
CA GLU A 46 9.99 4.54 -7.69
C GLU A 46 11.25 3.79 -7.30
N ASP A 47 11.35 2.55 -7.77
CA ASP A 47 12.58 1.77 -7.71
C ASP A 47 13.23 1.81 -9.11
N VAL A 48 14.37 2.48 -9.21
CA VAL A 48 15.10 2.60 -10.46
C VAL A 48 16.11 1.47 -10.54
N LYS A 49 15.91 0.56 -11.49
CA LYS A 49 16.77 -0.60 -11.69
C LYS A 49 18.03 -0.22 -12.48
N GLU A 50 19.04 -1.09 -12.47
CA GLU A 50 20.33 -0.85 -13.11
C GLU A 50 20.22 -0.63 -14.62
N ASP A 51 19.25 -1.27 -15.27
CA ASP A 51 19.01 -1.13 -16.71
C ASP A 51 18.21 0.12 -17.08
N GLY A 52 17.90 0.98 -16.11
CA GLY A 52 17.07 2.18 -16.30
C GLY A 52 15.58 1.93 -16.21
N HIS A 53 15.15 0.69 -16.08
CA HIS A 53 13.73 0.34 -15.84
C HIS A 53 13.29 0.86 -14.49
N THR A 54 12.08 1.44 -14.42
CA THR A 54 11.51 1.93 -13.17
C THR A 54 10.23 1.18 -12.82
N GLU A 55 10.05 0.93 -11.53
CA GLU A 55 8.81 0.37 -10.98
C GLU A 55 8.24 1.33 -9.96
N GLU A 56 6.97 1.69 -10.12
CA GLU A 56 6.28 2.51 -9.12
C GLU A 56 5.57 1.60 -8.13
N ILE A 57 5.93 1.75 -6.86
CA ILE A 57 5.47 0.87 -5.77
C ILE A 57 4.84 1.73 -4.68
N MET A 58 3.73 1.27 -4.13
CA MET A 58 3.21 1.81 -2.87
C MET A 58 3.44 0.79 -1.77
N ALA A 59 4.01 1.25 -0.66
CA ALA A 59 4.15 0.47 0.56
C ALA A 59 3.23 1.04 1.64
N VAL A 60 2.52 0.16 2.33
CA VAL A 60 1.65 0.51 3.46
C VAL A 60 2.27 -0.08 4.71
N ILE A 61 2.44 0.74 5.74
CA ILE A 61 2.96 0.29 7.03
C ILE A 61 1.82 0.19 8.04
N THR A 62 1.84 -0.88 8.82
CA THR A 62 0.86 -1.10 9.89
C THR A 62 1.37 -0.49 11.21
N PRO A 63 0.49 -0.35 12.24
CA PRO A 63 0.93 0.13 13.54
C PRO A 63 2.00 -0.74 14.20
N ASP A 64 2.03 -2.05 13.91
CA ASP A 64 3.05 -2.97 14.43
C ASP A 64 4.23 -3.15 13.47
N ARG A 65 4.39 -2.23 12.52
CA ARG A 65 5.52 -2.15 11.57
C ARG A 65 5.63 -3.30 10.57
N LYS A 66 4.56 -3.99 10.28
CA LYS A 66 4.48 -4.84 9.08
C LYS A 66 4.31 -3.95 7.87
N VAL A 67 4.84 -4.38 6.73
CA VAL A 67 4.75 -3.62 5.49
C VAL A 67 4.19 -4.50 4.39
N TYR A 68 3.20 -3.96 3.69
CA TYR A 68 2.59 -4.55 2.50
C TYR A 68 2.86 -3.64 1.32
N ALA A 69 3.27 -4.22 0.20
CA ALA A 69 3.60 -3.43 -1.00
C ALA A 69 2.83 -3.94 -2.21
N PHE A 70 2.58 -3.06 -3.15
CA PHE A 70 1.83 -3.37 -4.36
C PHE A 70 2.11 -2.35 -5.46
N GLN A 71 1.89 -2.78 -6.69
CA GLN A 71 2.06 -1.93 -7.87
C GLN A 71 0.73 -1.55 -8.53
N SER A 72 -0.37 -2.18 -8.14
CA SER A 72 -1.70 -1.94 -8.72
C SER A 72 -2.11 -0.48 -8.63
N ALA A 73 -2.40 0.12 -9.78
CA ALA A 73 -2.88 1.51 -9.86
C ALA A 73 -4.21 1.68 -9.13
N THR A 74 -5.09 0.70 -9.23
CA THR A 74 -6.40 0.71 -8.58
C THR A 74 -6.26 0.70 -7.06
N PHE A 75 -5.39 -0.16 -6.54
CA PHE A 75 -5.14 -0.26 -5.10
C PHE A 75 -4.53 1.05 -4.57
N LYS A 76 -3.54 1.61 -5.30
CA LYS A 76 -2.90 2.88 -4.92
C LYS A 76 -3.92 4.00 -4.81
N LYS A 77 -4.81 4.11 -5.80
CA LYS A 77 -5.85 5.14 -5.81
C LYS A 77 -6.79 4.97 -4.62
N SER A 78 -7.22 3.74 -4.35
CA SER A 78 -8.12 3.47 -3.22
C SER A 78 -7.49 3.84 -1.88
N ILE A 79 -6.21 3.53 -1.67
CA ILE A 79 -5.49 3.90 -0.44
C ILE A 79 -5.47 5.42 -0.27
N LYS A 80 -5.12 6.17 -1.32
CA LYS A 80 -5.08 7.64 -1.25
C LYS A 80 -6.45 8.24 -0.94
N ASP A 81 -7.49 7.75 -1.62
CA ASP A 81 -8.86 8.24 -1.43
C ASP A 81 -9.34 7.98 0.01
N ILE A 82 -9.05 6.80 0.55
CA ILE A 82 -9.44 6.43 1.91
C ILE A 82 -8.70 7.29 2.94
N PHE A 83 -7.39 7.52 2.74
CA PHE A 83 -6.63 8.43 3.60
C PHE A 83 -7.25 9.81 3.66
N ASP A 84 -7.65 10.35 2.50
CA ASP A 84 -8.27 11.67 2.42
C ASP A 84 -9.59 11.71 3.17
N VAL A 85 -10.42 10.68 2.99
CA VAL A 85 -11.73 10.60 3.65
C VAL A 85 -11.58 10.44 5.16
N MET A 86 -10.62 9.63 5.60
CA MET A 86 -10.44 9.32 7.03
C MET A 86 -9.82 10.47 7.81
N ASN A 87 -9.15 11.39 7.15
CA ASN A 87 -8.66 12.64 7.75
C ASN A 87 -7.90 12.42 9.08
N GLY A 88 -6.96 11.48 9.06
CA GLY A 88 -6.09 11.19 10.21
C GLY A 88 -6.61 10.17 11.20
N LYS A 89 -7.84 9.67 11.04
CA LYS A 89 -8.35 8.60 11.91
C LYS A 89 -7.73 7.26 11.55
N PRO A 90 -7.42 6.41 12.54
CA PRO A 90 -6.94 5.04 12.27
C PRO A 90 -7.99 4.22 11.52
N PHE A 91 -7.53 3.38 10.59
CA PHE A 91 -8.43 2.53 9.81
C PHE A 91 -7.70 1.29 9.31
N SER A 92 -8.48 0.31 8.87
CA SER A 92 -7.97 -0.84 8.11
C SER A 92 -8.67 -0.89 6.76
N VAL A 93 -8.04 -1.55 5.80
CA VAL A 93 -8.64 -1.83 4.49
C VAL A 93 -8.75 -3.32 4.29
N ILE A 94 -9.70 -3.74 3.45
CA ILE A 94 -9.90 -5.15 3.10
C ILE A 94 -9.43 -5.34 1.67
N LYS A 95 -8.50 -6.28 1.48
CA LYS A 95 -7.98 -6.62 0.16
C LYS A 95 -9.03 -7.40 -0.63
N THR A 96 -9.20 -7.04 -1.88
CA THR A 96 -10.07 -7.73 -2.82
C THR A 96 -9.37 -7.89 -4.17
N SER A 97 -9.93 -8.71 -5.03
CA SER A 97 -9.42 -8.89 -6.39
C SER A 97 -10.58 -9.00 -7.37
N GLY A 98 -10.29 -8.83 -8.64
CA GLY A 98 -11.27 -8.90 -9.68
C GLY A 98 -10.64 -9.10 -11.05
N LEU A 99 -11.48 -9.12 -12.08
CA LEU A 99 -11.06 -9.24 -13.46
C LEU A 99 -11.57 -8.05 -14.25
N THR A 100 -10.71 -7.50 -15.11
CA THR A 100 -11.12 -6.49 -16.08
C THR A 100 -11.96 -7.15 -17.20
N LYS A 101 -12.60 -6.33 -18.04
CA LYS A 101 -13.34 -6.83 -19.21
C LYS A 101 -12.43 -7.62 -20.15
N ALA A 102 -11.13 -7.28 -20.20
CA ALA A 102 -10.14 -7.99 -21.00
C ALA A 102 -9.61 -9.26 -20.34
N GLY A 103 -10.12 -9.64 -19.16
CA GLY A 103 -9.70 -10.85 -18.45
C GLY A 103 -8.43 -10.72 -17.64
N ARG A 104 -7.91 -9.50 -17.45
CA ARG A 104 -6.73 -9.27 -16.59
C ARG A 104 -7.14 -9.22 -15.13
N SER A 105 -6.39 -9.92 -14.29
CA SER A 105 -6.60 -9.83 -12.85
C SER A 105 -6.06 -8.51 -12.30
N TYR A 106 -6.74 -7.96 -11.32
CA TYR A 106 -6.27 -6.80 -10.57
C TYR A 106 -6.58 -6.97 -9.10
N ILE A 107 -5.86 -6.24 -8.26
CA ILE A 107 -6.17 -6.17 -6.83
C ILE A 107 -6.66 -4.76 -6.49
N ASN A 108 -7.45 -4.68 -5.43
CA ASN A 108 -7.99 -3.43 -4.92
C ASN A 108 -8.23 -3.58 -3.41
N CYS A 109 -8.71 -2.54 -2.80
CA CYS A 109 -9.13 -2.57 -1.40
C CYS A 109 -10.31 -1.64 -1.18
N TYR A 110 -10.99 -1.84 -0.07
CA TYR A 110 -12.03 -0.95 0.39
C TYR A 110 -11.90 -0.78 1.91
N LEU A 111 -12.50 0.28 2.43
CA LEU A 111 -12.44 0.57 3.86
C LEU A 111 -13.12 -0.54 4.66
N ASP A 112 -12.43 -1.04 5.66
CA ASP A 112 -13.03 -1.91 6.67
C ASP A 112 -13.77 -1.04 7.66
N ILE A 113 -15.07 -0.84 7.44
CA ILE A 113 -15.88 0.07 8.25
C ILE A 113 -15.97 -0.38 9.70
N ASP A 114 -15.82 -1.67 9.98
CA ASP A 114 -15.83 -2.20 11.34
C ASP A 114 -14.55 -1.87 12.11
N SER A 115 -13.49 -1.45 11.41
CA SER A 115 -12.22 -1.04 12.03
C SER A 115 -12.25 0.40 12.51
N VAL A 116 -13.29 1.16 12.18
CA VAL A 116 -13.38 2.61 12.44
C VAL A 116 -14.45 2.87 13.49
N ASP A 117 -14.09 3.66 14.50
CA ASP A 117 -15.07 4.17 15.46
C ASP A 117 -15.97 5.21 14.77
N ALA A 118 -17.23 4.92 14.71
CA ALA A 118 -18.22 5.80 14.09
C ALA A 118 -18.61 6.94 15.03
#